data_99f8852296fc5dd752c8e56d6d0d25e2
#
_entry.id   99f8852296fc5dd752c8e56d6d0d25e2
#
_cell.length_a   1.000
_cell.length_b   1.000
_cell.length_c   1.000
_cell.angle_alpha   90.00
_cell.angle_beta   90.00
_cell.angle_gamma   90.00
#
_symmetry.space_group_name_H-M   'P 1'
#
loop_
_entity.id
_entity.type
_entity.pdbx_description
1 polymer ?
#
loop_
_entity_poly.entity_id
_entity_poly.type
_entity_poly.pdbx_seq_one_letter_code
_entity_poly.pdbx_strand_id
1 'polypeptide(L)'
;GCYYIAFTRIGHFILASALHLYRTLGSGEEIFLHRNEAQDILPDCSPRLIDNLKDWSEPLKRAEVELEFCRNNNIRVLCLGDDNYPKRLEDCADAPLVMYYKGNANLNQSRVINIIGTRHCTTYGADFIRRFIHDLKALCPEVLVVSGLAYGVDINAHQQALAVGYETVGVVAHGLDYLYPAAHKAVAPEMVNHGGLLTEIMTRTNADKGHHN
;
A
#
# COMPACT_ATOMS: atom_id res chain seq x y z
N GLY A 1 -13.84 -5.88 -7.27
CA GLY A 1 -12.55 -6.13 -6.69
C GLY A 1 -11.70 -7.17 -7.41
N CYS A 2 -12.27 -8.29 -7.85
CA CYS A 2 -11.50 -9.41 -8.42
C CYS A 2 -10.72 -9.03 -9.69
N TYR A 3 -11.35 -8.33 -10.61
CA TYR A 3 -10.70 -7.89 -11.86
C TYR A 3 -9.57 -6.88 -11.63
N TYR A 4 -9.69 -6.03 -10.62
CA TYR A 4 -8.62 -5.10 -10.26
C TYR A 4 -7.36 -5.84 -9.79
N ILE A 5 -7.52 -6.79 -8.87
CA ILE A 5 -6.40 -7.59 -8.36
C ILE A 5 -5.79 -8.44 -9.48
N ALA A 6 -6.63 -9.09 -10.29
CA ALA A 6 -6.16 -9.85 -11.45
C ALA A 6 -5.36 -8.98 -12.42
N PHE A 7 -5.82 -7.78 -12.69
CA PHE A 7 -5.13 -6.85 -13.57
C PHE A 7 -3.78 -6.38 -13.01
N THR A 8 -3.66 -6.19 -11.69
CA THR A 8 -2.35 -5.87 -11.09
C THR A 8 -1.33 -6.99 -11.32
N ARG A 9 -1.77 -8.23 -11.31
CA ARG A 9 -0.92 -9.38 -11.60
C ARG A 9 -0.53 -9.44 -13.08
N ILE A 10 -1.45 -9.16 -13.98
CA ILE A 10 -1.22 -9.10 -15.43
C ILE A 10 -0.20 -8.00 -15.77
N GLY A 11 -0.35 -6.83 -15.17
CA GLY A 11 0.47 -5.63 -15.45
C GLY A 11 1.69 -5.45 -14.54
N HIS A 12 2.05 -6.44 -13.72
CA HIS A 12 3.01 -6.31 -12.63
C HIS A 12 4.35 -5.66 -13.02
N PHE A 13 4.91 -6.02 -14.16
CA PHE A 13 6.19 -5.45 -14.63
C PHE A 13 6.02 -4.38 -15.72
N ILE A 14 4.80 -3.91 -15.94
CA ILE A 14 4.46 -2.99 -17.03
C ILE A 14 3.53 -1.90 -16.49
N LEU A 15 3.88 -1.37 -15.31
CA LEU A 15 2.99 -0.48 -14.54
C LEU A 15 2.56 0.76 -15.32
N ALA A 16 3.45 1.40 -16.06
CA ALA A 16 3.12 2.62 -16.80
C ALA A 16 2.03 2.38 -17.84
N SER A 17 2.16 1.33 -18.65
CA SER A 17 1.13 0.94 -19.63
C SER A 17 -0.15 0.46 -18.97
N ALA A 18 -0.04 -0.32 -17.88
CA ALA A 18 -1.19 -0.79 -17.11
C ALA A 18 -1.98 0.37 -16.51
N LEU A 19 -1.30 1.33 -15.91
CA LEU A 19 -1.92 2.51 -15.33
C LEU A 19 -2.60 3.38 -16.39
N HIS A 20 -1.96 3.57 -17.55
CA HIS A 20 -2.54 4.30 -18.66
C HIS A 20 -3.80 3.61 -19.19
N LEU A 21 -3.78 2.30 -19.39
CA LEU A 21 -4.95 1.52 -19.81
C LEU A 21 -6.08 1.61 -18.77
N TYR A 22 -5.77 1.49 -17.50
CA TYR A 22 -6.73 1.65 -16.42
C TYR A 22 -7.39 3.03 -16.43
N ARG A 23 -6.60 4.11 -16.54
CA ARG A 23 -7.13 5.48 -16.58
C ARG A 23 -7.99 5.74 -17.82
N THR A 24 -7.69 5.08 -18.92
CA THR A 24 -8.47 5.21 -20.16
C THR A 24 -9.82 4.48 -20.08
N LEU A 25 -9.83 3.27 -19.53
CA LEU A 25 -11.02 2.42 -19.48
C LEU A 25 -11.82 2.58 -18.18
N GLY A 26 -11.19 3.01 -17.08
CA GLY A 26 -11.83 3.41 -15.85
C GLY A 26 -12.06 2.31 -14.83
N SER A 27 -12.03 1.04 -15.19
CA SER A 27 -12.22 -0.07 -14.24
C SER A 27 -11.55 -1.37 -14.69
N GLY A 28 -11.34 -2.29 -13.75
CA GLY A 28 -10.82 -3.62 -14.05
C GLY A 28 -11.78 -4.46 -14.90
N GLU A 29 -13.08 -4.29 -14.69
CA GLU A 29 -14.12 -4.94 -15.47
C GLU A 29 -14.10 -4.49 -16.93
N GLU A 30 -13.98 -3.19 -17.17
CA GLU A 30 -13.88 -2.64 -18.53
C GLU A 30 -12.60 -3.11 -19.24
N ILE A 31 -11.49 -3.22 -18.52
CA ILE A 31 -10.26 -3.77 -19.08
C ILE A 31 -10.46 -5.23 -19.50
N PHE A 32 -11.12 -6.02 -18.67
CA PHE A 32 -11.43 -7.42 -18.99
C PHE A 32 -12.35 -7.51 -20.21
N LEU A 33 -13.40 -6.72 -20.28
CA LEU A 33 -14.34 -6.70 -21.40
C LEU A 33 -13.65 -6.33 -22.72
N HIS A 34 -12.72 -5.37 -22.68
CA HIS A 34 -11.97 -4.88 -23.85
C HIS A 34 -10.56 -5.47 -23.99
N ARG A 35 -10.28 -6.61 -23.36
CA ARG A 35 -8.95 -7.21 -23.30
C ARG A 35 -8.32 -7.54 -24.65
N ASN A 36 -9.14 -7.78 -25.65
CA ASN A 36 -8.68 -8.07 -27.02
C ASN A 36 -8.56 -6.83 -27.90
N GLU A 37 -8.95 -5.66 -27.41
CA GLU A 37 -9.02 -4.40 -28.12
C GLU A 37 -8.00 -3.38 -27.59
N ALA A 38 -7.12 -3.78 -26.68
CA ALA A 38 -6.19 -2.89 -26.01
C ALA A 38 -5.27 -2.13 -26.97
N GLN A 39 -4.85 -2.76 -28.06
CA GLN A 39 -4.01 -2.12 -29.07
C GLN A 39 -4.76 -1.03 -29.85
N ASP A 40 -6.04 -1.22 -30.09
CA ASP A 40 -6.88 -0.23 -30.78
C ASP A 40 -7.20 0.95 -29.84
N ILE A 41 -7.39 0.67 -28.54
CA ILE A 41 -7.70 1.70 -27.52
C ILE A 41 -6.46 2.52 -27.20
N LEU A 42 -5.31 1.87 -27.03
CA LEU A 42 -4.00 2.48 -26.76
C LEU A 42 -2.97 1.97 -27.76
N PRO A 43 -2.76 2.66 -28.91
CA PRO A 43 -1.79 2.23 -29.91
C PRO A 43 -0.35 2.09 -29.36
N ASP A 44 0.00 2.90 -28.36
CA ASP A 44 1.32 2.87 -27.70
C ASP A 44 1.40 1.87 -26.54
N CYS A 45 0.38 1.05 -26.33
CA CYS A 45 0.37 0.04 -25.28
C CYS A 45 1.51 -0.97 -25.47
N SER A 46 2.20 -1.33 -24.38
CA SER A 46 3.27 -2.31 -24.43
C SER A 46 2.79 -3.63 -25.08
N PRO A 47 3.50 -4.17 -26.07
CA PRO A 47 3.15 -5.45 -26.69
C PRO A 47 3.10 -6.60 -25.67
N ARG A 48 3.92 -6.54 -24.64
CA ARG A 48 3.92 -7.51 -23.53
C ARG A 48 2.62 -7.45 -22.73
N LEU A 49 2.11 -6.26 -22.46
CA LEU A 49 0.82 -6.09 -21.77
C LEU A 49 -0.32 -6.62 -22.64
N ILE A 50 -0.34 -6.29 -23.92
CA ILE A 50 -1.33 -6.78 -24.88
C ILE A 50 -1.39 -8.31 -24.87
N ASP A 51 -0.23 -8.96 -24.88
CA ASP A 51 -0.12 -10.41 -24.85
C ASP A 51 -0.61 -10.99 -23.51
N ASN A 52 -0.23 -10.37 -22.40
CA ASN A 52 -0.65 -10.81 -21.06
C ASN A 52 -2.16 -10.64 -20.81
N LEU A 53 -2.82 -9.72 -21.50
CA LEU A 53 -4.27 -9.50 -21.38
C LEU A 53 -5.12 -10.61 -22.02
N LYS A 54 -4.54 -11.51 -22.80
CA LYS A 54 -5.28 -12.54 -23.52
C LYS A 54 -5.81 -13.64 -22.63
N ASP A 55 -5.10 -13.98 -21.55
CA ASP A 55 -5.47 -15.04 -20.63
C ASP A 55 -5.54 -14.54 -19.19
N TRP A 56 -6.74 -14.49 -18.65
CA TRP A 56 -7.04 -14.07 -17.28
C TRP A 56 -7.29 -15.24 -16.32
N SER A 57 -7.15 -16.47 -16.77
CA SER A 57 -7.53 -17.66 -15.98
C SER A 57 -6.74 -17.77 -14.68
N GLU A 58 -5.42 -17.72 -14.73
CA GLU A 58 -4.57 -17.76 -13.54
C GLU A 58 -4.67 -16.49 -12.70
N PRO A 59 -4.58 -15.29 -13.28
CA PRO A 59 -4.76 -14.05 -12.52
C PRO A 59 -6.09 -13.97 -11.77
N LEU A 60 -7.19 -14.39 -12.36
CA LEU A 60 -8.50 -14.39 -11.69
C LEU A 60 -8.57 -15.38 -10.53
N LYS A 61 -8.05 -16.60 -10.71
CA LYS A 61 -7.97 -17.57 -9.61
C LYS A 61 -7.14 -17.03 -8.44
N ARG A 62 -6.01 -16.41 -8.73
CA ARG A 62 -5.16 -15.82 -7.71
C ARG A 62 -5.86 -14.65 -7.00
N ALA A 63 -6.59 -13.84 -7.74
CA ALA A 63 -7.37 -12.73 -7.18
C ALA A 63 -8.48 -13.23 -6.24
N GLU A 64 -9.13 -14.32 -6.54
CA GLU A 64 -10.14 -14.93 -5.66
C GLU A 64 -9.53 -15.38 -4.33
N VAL A 65 -8.37 -16.03 -4.38
CA VAL A 65 -7.62 -16.43 -3.17
C VAL A 65 -7.25 -15.20 -2.32
N GLU A 66 -6.80 -14.14 -2.95
CA GLU A 66 -6.44 -12.89 -2.25
C GLU A 66 -7.65 -12.24 -1.59
N LEU A 67 -8.76 -12.14 -2.28
CA LEU A 67 -10.01 -11.57 -1.74
C LEU A 67 -10.53 -12.38 -0.55
N GLU A 68 -10.47 -13.69 -0.61
CA GLU A 68 -10.86 -14.55 0.51
C GLU A 68 -9.97 -14.33 1.73
N PHE A 69 -8.66 -14.27 1.53
CA PHE A 69 -7.71 -13.94 2.59
C PHE A 69 -8.02 -12.57 3.21
N CYS A 70 -8.25 -11.55 2.38
CA CYS A 70 -8.57 -10.21 2.84
C CYS A 70 -9.85 -10.18 3.68
N ARG A 71 -10.90 -10.87 3.25
CA ARG A 71 -12.15 -10.97 4.01
C ARG A 71 -11.96 -11.66 5.36
N ASN A 72 -11.22 -12.75 5.39
CA ASN A 72 -10.98 -13.54 6.60
C ASN A 72 -10.08 -12.83 7.61
N ASN A 73 -9.33 -11.83 7.18
CA ASN A 73 -8.35 -11.11 8.02
C ASN A 73 -8.67 -9.61 8.21
N ASN A 74 -9.88 -9.19 7.88
CA ASN A 74 -10.32 -7.78 7.98
C ASN A 74 -9.39 -6.80 7.23
N ILE A 75 -8.94 -7.21 6.06
CA ILE A 75 -8.13 -6.38 5.17
C ILE A 75 -9.03 -5.78 4.11
N ARG A 76 -8.97 -4.47 3.95
CA ARG A 76 -9.68 -3.75 2.88
C ARG A 76 -8.83 -3.68 1.64
N VAL A 77 -9.45 -3.90 0.49
CA VAL A 77 -8.83 -3.71 -0.82
C VAL A 77 -9.19 -2.32 -1.31
N LEU A 78 -8.19 -1.49 -1.55
CA LEU A 78 -8.35 -0.10 -2.00
C LEU A 78 -7.93 -0.02 -3.46
N CYS A 79 -8.90 0.20 -4.35
CA CYS A 79 -8.63 0.37 -5.78
C CYS A 79 -8.47 1.85 -6.12
N LEU A 80 -7.59 2.16 -7.07
CA LEU A 80 -7.40 3.52 -7.56
C LEU A 80 -8.75 4.09 -8.05
N GLY A 81 -9.15 5.22 -7.51
CA GLY A 81 -10.44 5.85 -7.78
C GLY A 81 -11.50 5.62 -6.70
N ASP A 82 -11.28 4.68 -5.76
CA ASP A 82 -12.19 4.50 -4.63
C ASP A 82 -12.12 5.69 -3.66
N ASP A 83 -13.22 5.97 -2.96
CA ASP A 83 -13.28 7.09 -2.01
C ASP A 83 -12.29 6.95 -0.86
N ASN A 84 -11.99 5.73 -0.45
CA ASN A 84 -11.04 5.44 0.64
C ASN A 84 -9.60 5.25 0.17
N TYR A 85 -9.34 5.32 -1.12
CA TYR A 85 -7.97 5.34 -1.66
C TYR A 85 -7.27 6.64 -1.24
N PRO A 86 -5.99 6.62 -0.86
CA PRO A 86 -5.25 7.82 -0.50
C PRO A 86 -5.18 8.83 -1.66
N LYS A 87 -5.91 9.93 -1.53
CA LYS A 87 -6.05 10.95 -2.60
C LYS A 87 -4.71 11.54 -3.04
N ARG A 88 -3.76 11.65 -2.11
CA ARG A 88 -2.41 12.16 -2.41
C ARG A 88 -1.64 11.29 -3.39
N LEU A 89 -2.02 10.03 -3.56
CA LEU A 89 -1.39 9.10 -4.51
C LEU A 89 -2.09 9.04 -5.86
N GLU A 90 -3.33 9.49 -5.98
CA GLU A 90 -4.12 9.31 -7.21
C GLU A 90 -3.45 9.91 -8.45
N ASP A 91 -2.82 11.07 -8.30
CA ASP A 91 -2.20 11.80 -9.41
C ASP A 91 -0.74 11.41 -9.65
N CYS A 92 -0.19 10.51 -8.85
CA CYS A 92 1.18 10.04 -9.06
C CYS A 92 1.30 9.23 -10.35
N ALA A 93 2.42 9.40 -11.05
CA ALA A 93 2.69 8.67 -12.29
C ALA A 93 2.82 7.16 -12.07
N ASP A 94 3.16 6.75 -10.86
CA ASP A 94 3.34 5.37 -10.42
C ASP A 94 2.33 4.96 -9.34
N ALA A 95 1.16 5.60 -9.32
CA ALA A 95 0.12 5.28 -8.35
C ALA A 95 -0.22 3.79 -8.36
N PRO A 96 -0.21 3.11 -7.19
CA PRO A 96 -0.62 1.71 -7.12
C PRO A 96 -2.07 1.54 -7.55
N LEU A 97 -2.34 0.57 -8.43
CA LEU A 97 -3.70 0.28 -8.87
C LEU A 97 -4.56 -0.30 -7.76
N VAL A 98 -3.95 -1.10 -6.90
CA VAL A 98 -4.60 -1.73 -5.75
C VAL A 98 -3.67 -1.68 -4.56
N MET A 99 -4.23 -1.35 -3.39
CA MET A 99 -3.55 -1.47 -2.10
C MET A 99 -4.37 -2.29 -1.13
N TYR A 100 -3.69 -2.83 -0.14
CA TYR A 100 -4.28 -3.64 0.92
C TYR A 100 -4.06 -2.95 2.25
N TYR A 101 -5.14 -2.72 2.99
CA TYR A 101 -5.12 -1.94 4.21
C TYR A 101 -5.80 -2.68 5.36
N LYS A 102 -5.09 -2.80 6.48
CA LYS A 102 -5.63 -3.34 7.72
C LYS A 102 -5.47 -2.29 8.83
N GLY A 103 -6.57 -1.68 9.22
CA GLY A 103 -6.57 -0.65 10.24
C GLY A 103 -7.86 0.16 10.28
N ASN A 104 -7.86 1.19 11.11
CA ASN A 104 -9.03 2.03 11.32
C ASN A 104 -8.78 3.52 11.08
N ALA A 105 -7.58 3.91 10.70
CA ALA A 105 -7.28 5.31 10.37
C ALA A 105 -7.88 5.70 9.02
N ASN A 106 -8.30 6.97 8.93
CA ASN A 106 -8.61 7.59 7.66
C ASN A 106 -7.32 7.98 6.96
N LEU A 107 -7.01 7.34 5.83
CA LEU A 107 -5.81 7.61 5.03
C LEU A 107 -5.85 8.98 4.34
N ASN A 108 -7.00 9.64 4.34
CA ASN A 108 -7.21 10.98 3.78
C ASN A 108 -7.31 12.06 4.86
N GLN A 109 -6.67 11.87 5.99
CA GLN A 109 -6.55 12.89 7.02
C GLN A 109 -5.99 14.20 6.44
N SER A 110 -6.45 15.33 6.97
CA SER A 110 -6.00 16.65 6.52
C SER A 110 -4.52 16.91 6.86
N ARG A 111 -4.05 16.35 7.97
CA ARG A 111 -2.65 16.46 8.42
C ARG A 111 -2.00 15.09 8.44
N VAL A 112 -1.06 14.89 7.53
CA VAL A 112 -0.26 13.67 7.42
C VAL A 112 1.21 14.05 7.40
N ILE A 113 2.01 13.40 8.22
CA ILE A 113 3.47 13.53 8.19
C ILE A 113 4.12 12.18 7.95
N ASN A 114 5.17 12.19 7.15
CA ASN A 114 6.02 11.02 6.94
C ASN A 114 7.30 11.20 7.76
N ILE A 115 7.64 10.20 8.55
CA ILE A 115 8.90 10.15 9.30
C ILE A 115 9.65 8.92 8.85
N ILE A 116 10.75 9.13 8.17
CA ILE A 116 11.60 8.07 7.62
C ILE A 116 13.07 8.38 7.89
N GLY A 117 13.88 7.35 8.00
CA GLY A 117 15.30 7.55 8.23
C GLY A 117 16.08 6.24 8.35
N THR A 118 17.23 6.33 8.96
CA THR A 118 18.16 5.21 9.10
C THR A 118 17.61 4.04 9.93
N ARG A 119 18.00 2.83 9.56
CA ARG A 119 17.71 1.62 10.34
C ARG A 119 18.52 1.55 11.65
N HIS A 120 19.57 2.32 11.76
CA HIS A 120 20.43 2.44 12.94
C HIS A 120 20.22 3.81 13.60
N CYS A 121 19.12 3.96 14.33
CA CYS A 121 18.81 5.20 15.01
C CYS A 121 19.68 5.37 16.25
N THR A 122 20.34 6.53 16.37
CA THR A 122 21.10 6.88 17.57
C THR A 122 20.18 7.26 18.73
N THR A 123 20.70 7.25 19.95
CA THR A 123 19.97 7.75 21.13
C THR A 123 19.52 9.21 20.93
N TYR A 124 20.37 10.03 20.34
CA TYR A 124 20.02 11.42 19.99
C TYR A 124 18.85 11.48 18.99
N GLY A 125 18.89 10.65 17.94
CA GLY A 125 17.82 10.58 16.96
C GLY A 125 16.50 10.12 17.56
N ALA A 126 16.51 9.11 18.40
CA ALA A 126 15.33 8.62 19.11
C ALA A 126 14.73 9.68 20.02
N ASP A 127 15.58 10.40 20.77
CA ASP A 127 15.15 11.51 21.63
C ASP A 127 14.60 12.69 20.83
N PHE A 128 15.19 13.00 19.68
CA PHE A 128 14.69 14.02 18.78
C PHE A 128 13.29 13.68 18.26
N ILE A 129 13.06 12.43 17.81
CA ILE A 129 11.75 11.98 17.35
C ILE A 129 10.72 12.10 18.47
N ARG A 130 11.05 11.65 19.66
CA ARG A 130 10.17 11.76 20.83
C ARG A 130 9.78 13.20 21.11
N ARG A 131 10.73 14.11 21.19
CA ARG A 131 10.48 15.53 21.45
C ARG A 131 9.67 16.17 20.34
N PHE A 132 10.03 15.90 19.09
CA PHE A 132 9.31 16.42 17.92
C PHE A 132 7.83 16.03 17.94
N ILE A 133 7.53 14.75 18.15
CA ILE A 133 6.15 14.27 18.15
C ILE A 133 5.36 14.80 19.35
N HIS A 134 5.97 14.87 20.53
CA HIS A 134 5.35 15.48 21.71
C HIS A 134 5.02 16.96 21.52
N ASP A 135 5.95 17.73 20.98
CA ASP A 135 5.74 19.15 20.70
C ASP A 135 4.68 19.35 19.62
N LEU A 136 4.71 18.51 18.57
CA LEU A 136 3.70 18.53 17.51
C LEU A 136 2.30 18.26 18.07
N LYS A 137 2.15 17.31 18.99
CA LYS A 137 0.88 16.97 19.62
C LYS A 137 0.28 18.15 20.37
N ALA A 138 1.12 18.96 21.02
CA ALA A 138 0.67 20.17 21.71
C ALA A 138 0.12 21.22 20.75
N LEU A 139 0.66 21.32 19.54
CA LEU A 139 0.27 22.28 18.51
C LEU A 139 -0.83 21.78 17.58
N CYS A 140 -0.80 20.50 17.25
CA CYS A 140 -1.71 19.85 16.32
C CYS A 140 -2.29 18.59 16.98
N PRO A 141 -3.51 18.64 17.53
CA PRO A 141 -4.08 17.50 18.27
C PRO A 141 -4.27 16.22 17.42
N GLU A 142 -4.50 16.38 16.13
CA GLU A 142 -4.78 15.26 15.21
C GLU A 142 -3.83 15.30 14.01
N VAL A 143 -2.96 14.33 13.93
CA VAL A 143 -2.03 14.10 12.82
C VAL A 143 -1.94 12.59 12.57
N LEU A 144 -1.94 12.19 11.31
CA LEU A 144 -1.60 10.83 10.91
C LEU A 144 -0.09 10.75 10.67
N VAL A 145 0.58 9.89 11.42
CA VAL A 145 2.02 9.62 11.25
C VAL A 145 2.19 8.41 10.35
N VAL A 146 2.91 8.56 9.26
CA VAL A 146 3.19 7.50 8.30
C VAL A 146 4.68 7.18 8.29
N SER A 147 5.02 5.91 8.36
CA SER A 147 6.39 5.41 8.28
C SER A 147 6.42 3.98 7.74
N GLY A 148 7.60 3.42 7.56
CA GLY A 148 7.77 2.11 6.89
C GLY A 148 7.82 0.91 7.82
N LEU A 149 7.69 1.09 9.13
CA LEU A 149 7.81 0.01 10.13
C LEU A 149 9.17 -0.72 10.13
N ALA A 150 10.19 -0.11 9.57
CA ALA A 150 11.56 -0.62 9.59
C ALA A 150 12.23 -0.44 10.98
N TYR A 151 13.40 -1.03 11.15
CA TYR A 151 14.22 -0.74 12.32
C TYR A 151 14.60 0.74 12.38
N GLY A 152 14.96 1.22 13.56
CA GLY A 152 15.52 2.55 13.76
C GLY A 152 14.48 3.66 13.78
N VAL A 153 14.59 4.63 12.88
CA VAL A 153 13.73 5.82 12.87
C VAL A 153 12.26 5.46 12.72
N ASP A 154 11.93 4.53 11.84
CA ASP A 154 10.54 4.17 11.54
C ASP A 154 9.81 3.63 12.78
N ILE A 155 10.37 2.62 13.45
CA ILE A 155 9.74 2.04 14.64
C ILE A 155 9.65 3.05 15.78
N ASN A 156 10.65 3.92 15.96
CA ASN A 156 10.60 4.99 16.94
C ASN A 156 9.46 5.97 16.65
N ALA A 157 9.27 6.34 15.39
CA ALA A 157 8.17 7.21 14.98
C ALA A 157 6.81 6.60 15.31
N HIS A 158 6.59 5.34 14.98
CA HIS A 158 5.34 4.64 15.31
C HIS A 158 5.09 4.56 16.81
N GLN A 159 6.09 4.17 17.59
CA GLN A 159 5.97 4.06 19.04
C GLN A 159 5.68 5.41 19.70
N GLN A 160 6.33 6.48 19.28
CA GLN A 160 6.08 7.82 19.82
C GLN A 160 4.73 8.38 19.39
N ALA A 161 4.29 8.11 18.17
CA ALA A 161 2.93 8.45 17.70
C ALA A 161 1.87 7.79 18.58
N LEU A 162 1.98 6.50 18.81
CA LEU A 162 1.07 5.75 19.69
C LEU A 162 1.10 6.29 21.13
N ALA A 163 2.28 6.62 21.65
CA ALA A 163 2.44 7.15 23.02
C ALA A 163 1.70 8.46 23.26
N VAL A 164 1.58 9.33 22.25
CA VAL A 164 0.85 10.60 22.36
C VAL A 164 -0.60 10.52 21.88
N GLY A 165 -1.06 9.35 21.43
CA GLY A 165 -2.41 9.15 20.94
C GLY A 165 -2.64 9.57 19.50
N TYR A 166 -1.60 9.73 18.69
CA TYR A 166 -1.74 9.87 17.25
C TYR A 166 -2.00 8.52 16.58
N GLU A 167 -2.82 8.54 15.54
CA GLU A 167 -2.90 7.41 14.63
C GLU A 167 -1.60 7.29 13.81
N THR A 168 -1.17 6.06 13.54
CA THR A 168 0.03 5.79 12.76
C THR A 168 -0.17 4.64 11.80
N VAL A 169 0.31 4.80 10.57
CA VAL A 169 0.21 3.81 9.50
C VAL A 169 1.60 3.37 9.07
N GLY A 170 1.82 2.06 9.10
CA GLY A 170 3.02 1.44 8.54
C GLY A 170 2.80 1.06 7.08
N VAL A 171 3.59 1.65 6.18
CA VAL A 171 3.62 1.27 4.77
C VAL A 171 4.72 0.24 4.58
N VAL A 172 4.34 -1.00 4.28
CA VAL A 172 5.26 -2.13 4.23
C VAL A 172 5.46 -2.64 2.80
N ALA A 173 6.61 -3.23 2.55
CA ALA A 173 7.00 -3.77 1.23
C ALA A 173 6.83 -5.29 1.15
N HIS A 174 5.80 -5.81 1.82
CA HIS A 174 5.44 -7.24 1.81
C HIS A 174 3.92 -7.38 1.94
N GLY A 175 3.40 -8.58 1.65
CA GLY A 175 2.00 -8.89 1.88
C GLY A 175 1.64 -8.89 3.37
N LEU A 176 0.36 -8.71 3.71
CA LEU A 176 -0.12 -8.67 5.09
C LEU A 176 -0.33 -10.05 5.72
N ASP A 177 0.13 -11.11 5.06
CA ASP A 177 0.14 -12.48 5.59
C ASP A 177 1.29 -12.76 6.56
N TYR A 178 2.27 -11.87 6.63
CA TYR A 178 3.34 -11.90 7.63
C TYR A 178 3.78 -10.49 7.98
N LEU A 179 4.63 -10.36 9.01
CA LEU A 179 5.21 -9.07 9.39
C LEU A 179 6.73 -9.15 9.39
N TYR A 180 7.36 -8.19 8.71
CA TYR A 180 8.80 -7.98 8.72
C TYR A 180 9.12 -6.53 9.13
N PRO A 181 10.08 -6.29 10.03
CA PRO A 181 10.83 -7.30 10.79
C PRO A 181 9.98 -8.02 11.83
N ALA A 182 10.24 -9.31 12.06
CA ALA A 182 9.50 -10.11 13.04
C ALA A 182 9.58 -9.54 14.47
N ALA A 183 10.65 -8.79 14.78
CA ALA A 183 10.82 -8.10 16.05
C ALA A 183 9.71 -7.06 16.34
N HIS A 184 9.01 -6.56 15.33
CA HIS A 184 7.94 -5.56 15.46
C HIS A 184 6.53 -6.16 15.58
N LYS A 185 6.40 -7.47 15.69
CA LYS A 185 5.10 -8.15 15.83
C LYS A 185 4.29 -7.67 17.04
N ALA A 186 4.96 -7.25 18.11
CA ALA A 186 4.26 -6.76 19.30
C ALA A 186 3.60 -5.39 19.10
N VAL A 187 4.12 -4.56 18.19
CA VAL A 187 3.57 -3.23 17.89
C VAL A 187 2.42 -3.29 16.90
N ALA A 188 2.40 -4.28 16.03
CA ALA A 188 1.42 -4.39 14.95
C ALA A 188 -0.05 -4.37 15.41
N PRO A 189 -0.48 -5.08 16.49
CA PRO A 189 -1.85 -5.00 16.99
C PRO A 189 -2.24 -3.60 17.44
N GLU A 190 -1.37 -2.88 18.11
CA GLU A 190 -1.61 -1.50 18.51
C GLU A 190 -1.76 -0.58 17.29
N MET A 191 -0.91 -0.76 16.29
CA MET A 191 -1.00 0.00 15.05
C MET A 191 -2.30 -0.25 14.30
N VAL A 192 -2.76 -1.49 14.25
CA VAL A 192 -4.05 -1.84 13.62
C VAL A 192 -5.23 -1.20 14.35
N ASN A 193 -5.17 -1.10 15.67
CA ASN A 193 -6.22 -0.52 16.50
C ASN A 193 -6.19 1.02 16.54
N HIS A 194 -5.03 1.63 16.28
CA HIS A 194 -4.80 3.08 16.33
C HIS A 194 -4.09 3.60 15.09
N GLY A 195 -4.48 3.08 13.94
CA GLY A 195 -3.84 3.42 12.68
C GLY A 195 -4.04 2.33 11.66
N GLY A 196 -2.95 1.71 11.20
CA GLY A 196 -3.03 0.57 10.30
C GLY A 196 -1.73 0.16 9.65
N LEU A 197 -1.86 -0.87 8.82
CA LEU A 197 -0.80 -1.38 7.94
C LEU A 197 -1.30 -1.30 6.49
N LEU A 198 -0.47 -0.74 5.63
CA LEU A 198 -0.79 -0.51 4.22
C LEU A 198 0.30 -1.12 3.35
N THR A 199 -0.08 -1.81 2.28
CA THR A 199 0.84 -2.36 1.29
C THR A 199 0.22 -2.38 -0.10
N GLU A 200 1.05 -2.33 -1.12
CA GLU A 200 0.67 -2.63 -2.51
C GLU A 200 0.95 -4.09 -2.90
N ILE A 201 1.56 -4.87 -2.01
CA ILE A 201 2.03 -6.23 -2.28
C ILE A 201 0.96 -7.25 -1.88
N MET A 202 0.66 -8.18 -2.79
CA MET A 202 -0.22 -9.32 -2.51
C MET A 202 0.41 -10.27 -1.50
N THR A 203 -0.45 -11.02 -0.78
CA THR A 203 0.01 -12.12 0.09
C THR A 203 0.71 -13.21 -0.72
N ARG A 204 1.49 -14.06 -0.04
CA ARG A 204 2.29 -15.15 -0.66
C ARG A 204 3.25 -14.67 -1.76
N THR A 205 3.53 -13.39 -1.79
CA THR A 205 4.61 -12.86 -2.61
C THR A 205 5.86 -12.99 -1.77
N ASN A 206 6.76 -13.89 -2.17
CA ASN A 206 8.07 -13.95 -1.54
C ASN A 206 8.71 -12.58 -1.72
N ALA A 207 9.23 -12.03 -0.62
CA ALA A 207 10.12 -10.87 -0.67
C ALA A 207 11.42 -11.32 -1.32
N ASP A 208 11.33 -11.79 -2.57
CA ASP A 208 12.47 -12.29 -3.30
C ASP A 208 13.41 -11.13 -3.61
N LYS A 209 14.51 -11.16 -2.87
CA LYS A 209 15.89 -10.93 -3.33
C LYS A 209 16.15 -9.77 -4.31
N GLY A 210 15.17 -9.01 -4.72
CA GLY A 210 15.29 -7.92 -5.69
C GLY A 210 14.88 -6.53 -5.23
N HIS A 211 14.29 -6.38 -4.05
CA HIS A 211 13.77 -5.08 -3.56
C HIS A 211 14.60 -4.51 -2.40
N HIS A 212 15.82 -4.97 -2.24
CA HIS A 212 16.77 -4.45 -1.25
C HIS A 212 17.87 -3.61 -1.90
N ASN A 213 17.49 -2.68 -2.77
CA ASN A 213 18.42 -1.62 -3.21
C ASN A 213 17.83 -0.27 -2.84
#